data_288fcc9184c439d55fee805bbdec59da
#
_entry.id   288fcc9184c439d55fee805bbdec59da
#
_cell.length_a   1.000
_cell.length_b   1.000
_cell.length_c   1.000
_cell.angle_alpha   90.00
_cell.angle_beta   90.00
_cell.angle_gamma   90.00
#
_symmetry.space_group_name_H-M   'P 1'
#
loop_
_entity.id
_entity.type
_entity.pdbx_description
1 polymer ?
#
loop_
_entity_poly.entity_id
_entity_poly.type
_entity_poly.pdbx_seq_one_letter_code
_entity_poly.pdbx_strand_id
1 'polypeptide(L)'
;AEKTSTALSNAIAAGNGAPDVVMLEDPTVTQFAVTDGLVDLSEFGADKLADDFAAGPWNKLQYNNKPYALPIDSGPEMFFYNKAVFDKAGVDGESIKTWNDYYEAAKKIRATGSYITNLAGTSNDYQPFTAQIWQAGAQPWKVDGENITINMTKDEGMQRYIQFVQKLIDEDLVDAKTPNWSDDWNRELNDGTLASLTIGAWMPINLMTGAPDQAGNWRVAQLPQWEEGKEVSAEDGGSALAVTSQSKNQAAAYKLVEYMTHGEGAQTMADTGTFPSLKKILRSDSFTDPTTESNKKTNDYFG
;
A
#
# COMPACT_ATOMS: atom_id res chain seq x y z
N ALA A 1 3.83 1.89 -12.39
CA ALA A 1 2.85 2.96 -12.14
C ALA A 1 3.22 4.26 -12.85
N GLU A 2 4.35 4.91 -12.57
CA GLU A 2 4.74 6.22 -13.12
C GLU A 2 4.67 6.29 -14.66
N LYS A 3 5.17 5.28 -15.36
CA LYS A 3 5.11 5.23 -16.85
C LYS A 3 3.67 5.21 -17.37
N THR A 4 2.77 4.53 -16.69
CA THR A 4 1.35 4.47 -17.07
C THR A 4 0.69 5.84 -16.88
N SER A 5 0.90 6.49 -15.73
CA SER A 5 0.36 7.82 -15.44
C SER A 5 0.91 8.87 -16.39
N THR A 6 2.19 8.83 -16.72
CA THR A 6 2.81 9.72 -17.71
C THR A 6 2.22 9.52 -19.12
N ALA A 7 2.07 8.27 -19.55
CA ALA A 7 1.48 7.95 -20.85
C ALA A 7 0.01 8.41 -20.95
N LEU A 8 -0.77 8.20 -19.88
CA LEU A 8 -2.14 8.66 -19.80
C LEU A 8 -2.23 10.19 -19.82
N SER A 9 -1.41 10.89 -19.04
CA SER A 9 -1.35 12.35 -19.05
C SER A 9 -1.07 12.92 -20.44
N ASN A 10 -0.13 12.32 -21.16
CA ASN A 10 0.20 12.71 -22.54
C ASN A 10 -0.97 12.47 -23.50
N ALA A 11 -1.64 11.33 -23.38
CA ALA A 11 -2.80 11.01 -24.21
C ALA A 11 -4.00 11.94 -23.95
N ILE A 12 -4.26 12.27 -22.68
CA ILE A 12 -5.29 13.23 -22.29
C ILE A 12 -4.97 14.62 -22.87
N ALA A 13 -3.75 15.10 -22.71
CA ALA A 13 -3.30 16.39 -23.23
C ALA A 13 -3.35 16.46 -24.76
N ALA A 14 -3.07 15.34 -25.46
CA ALA A 14 -3.17 15.24 -26.91
C ALA A 14 -4.62 15.11 -27.43
N GLY A 15 -5.59 14.86 -26.55
CA GLY A 15 -7.00 14.63 -26.92
C GLY A 15 -7.27 13.28 -27.58
N ASN A 16 -6.28 12.38 -27.65
CA ASN A 16 -6.39 11.04 -28.23
C ASN A 16 -5.28 10.11 -27.74
N GLY A 17 -5.46 8.79 -27.93
CA GLY A 17 -4.45 7.78 -27.64
C GLY A 17 -4.58 7.14 -26.27
N ALA A 18 -5.54 7.54 -25.43
CA ALA A 18 -5.81 6.84 -24.18
C ALA A 18 -6.49 5.48 -24.45
N PRO A 19 -6.19 4.44 -23.65
CA PRO A 19 -6.90 3.16 -23.71
C PRO A 19 -8.35 3.32 -23.22
N ASP A 20 -9.23 2.36 -23.51
CA ASP A 20 -10.59 2.37 -22.96
C ASP A 20 -10.62 2.18 -21.44
N VAL A 21 -9.76 1.28 -20.93
CA VAL A 21 -9.58 0.99 -19.50
C VAL A 21 -8.13 1.20 -19.10
N VAL A 22 -7.91 1.78 -17.95
CA VAL A 22 -6.56 1.99 -17.39
C VAL A 22 -6.51 1.52 -15.93
N MET A 23 -5.39 0.89 -15.56
CA MET A 23 -5.06 0.62 -14.16
C MET A 23 -4.24 1.80 -13.63
N LEU A 24 -4.67 2.32 -12.50
CA LEU A 24 -4.04 3.45 -11.81
C LEU A 24 -3.78 3.08 -10.36
N GLU A 25 -2.74 3.66 -9.77
CA GLU A 25 -2.60 3.71 -8.32
C GLU A 25 -3.63 4.67 -7.74
N ASP A 26 -4.23 4.31 -6.62
CA ASP A 26 -5.31 5.06 -5.98
C ASP A 26 -5.05 6.58 -5.91
N PRO A 27 -3.86 7.06 -5.48
CA PRO A 27 -3.63 8.50 -5.36
C PRO A 27 -3.69 9.27 -6.69
N THR A 28 -3.50 8.57 -7.82
CA THR A 28 -3.50 9.21 -9.14
C THR A 28 -4.90 9.33 -9.75
N VAL A 29 -5.88 8.59 -9.24
CA VAL A 29 -7.25 8.61 -9.78
C VAL A 29 -7.87 10.00 -9.68
N THR A 30 -7.77 10.65 -8.52
CA THR A 30 -8.31 12.00 -8.33
C THR A 30 -7.64 13.02 -9.25
N GLN A 31 -6.33 12.90 -9.51
CA GLN A 31 -5.61 13.78 -10.44
C GLN A 31 -6.23 13.74 -11.85
N PHE A 32 -6.59 12.55 -12.33
CA PHE A 32 -7.20 12.40 -13.65
C PHE A 32 -8.70 12.71 -13.65
N ALA A 33 -9.40 12.48 -12.54
CA ALA A 33 -10.81 12.85 -12.39
C ALA A 33 -11.01 14.37 -12.45
N VAL A 34 -10.15 15.14 -11.75
CA VAL A 34 -10.20 16.63 -11.74
C VAL A 34 -9.98 17.24 -13.14
N THR A 35 -9.24 16.56 -14.00
CA THR A 35 -8.93 17.02 -15.36
C THR A 35 -9.84 16.43 -16.44
N ASP A 36 -10.99 15.87 -16.05
CA ASP A 36 -11.94 15.21 -16.95
C ASP A 36 -11.31 14.07 -17.81
N GLY A 37 -10.23 13.48 -17.31
CA GLY A 37 -9.53 12.39 -17.99
C GLY A 37 -10.19 11.02 -17.81
N LEU A 38 -11.08 10.89 -16.81
CA LEU A 38 -11.80 9.66 -16.47
C LEU A 38 -13.30 9.88 -16.53
N VAL A 39 -14.03 8.78 -16.66
CA VAL A 39 -15.50 8.76 -16.67
C VAL A 39 -16.02 8.64 -15.24
N ASP A 40 -17.08 9.39 -14.92
CA ASP A 40 -17.89 9.21 -13.73
C ASP A 40 -18.63 7.86 -13.80
N LEU A 41 -18.19 6.89 -13.01
CA LEU A 41 -18.72 5.53 -13.06
C LEU A 41 -20.11 5.41 -12.41
N SER A 42 -20.59 6.44 -11.70
CA SER A 42 -21.98 6.46 -11.19
C SER A 42 -23.00 6.43 -12.32
N GLU A 43 -22.64 6.90 -13.53
CA GLU A 43 -23.49 6.80 -14.73
C GLU A 43 -23.81 5.34 -15.10
N PHE A 44 -22.99 4.39 -14.66
CA PHE A 44 -23.17 2.95 -14.87
C PHE A 44 -23.66 2.24 -13.60
N GLY A 45 -23.88 2.96 -12.50
CA GLY A 45 -24.37 2.43 -11.22
C GLY A 45 -23.29 1.95 -10.26
N ALA A 46 -22.03 2.34 -10.47
CA ALA A 46 -20.91 1.99 -9.59
C ALA A 46 -21.09 2.51 -8.14
N ASP A 47 -21.79 3.63 -7.96
CA ASP A 47 -22.11 4.19 -6.65
C ASP A 47 -22.86 3.20 -5.73
N LYS A 48 -23.59 2.26 -6.29
CA LYS A 48 -24.33 1.22 -5.55
C LYS A 48 -23.44 0.13 -4.99
N LEU A 49 -22.18 0.05 -5.42
CA LEU A 49 -21.20 -0.96 -5.00
C LEU A 49 -20.39 -0.54 -3.76
N ALA A 50 -20.61 0.67 -3.24
CA ALA A 50 -19.83 1.24 -2.14
C ALA A 50 -19.73 0.33 -0.91
N ASP A 51 -20.85 -0.30 -0.53
CA ASP A 51 -20.90 -1.17 0.65
C ASP A 51 -20.21 -2.52 0.46
N ASP A 52 -19.91 -2.91 -0.78
CA ASP A 52 -19.25 -4.17 -1.09
C ASP A 52 -17.73 -4.09 -0.95
N PHE A 53 -17.17 -2.90 -1.04
CA PHE A 53 -15.73 -2.66 -0.92
C PHE A 53 -15.31 -2.22 0.49
N ALA A 54 -14.05 -2.45 0.84
CA ALA A 54 -13.43 -1.85 2.01
C ALA A 54 -13.47 -0.31 1.89
N ALA A 55 -13.73 0.38 2.99
CA ALA A 55 -13.96 1.82 2.96
C ALA A 55 -12.70 2.63 2.56
N GLY A 56 -11.51 2.20 2.98
CA GLY A 56 -10.25 2.87 2.66
C GLY A 56 -10.03 3.02 1.16
N PRO A 57 -9.86 1.91 0.41
CA PRO A 57 -9.67 1.96 -1.03
C PRO A 57 -10.86 2.61 -1.76
N TRP A 58 -12.10 2.33 -1.37
CA TRP A 58 -13.26 2.97 -1.99
C TRP A 58 -13.23 4.49 -1.89
N ASN A 59 -12.97 5.05 -0.71
CA ASN A 59 -13.01 6.49 -0.50
C ASN A 59 -11.91 7.26 -1.25
N LYS A 60 -10.74 6.65 -1.46
CA LYS A 60 -9.64 7.24 -2.23
C LYS A 60 -9.99 7.47 -3.72
N LEU A 61 -10.95 6.74 -4.25
CA LEU A 61 -11.31 6.75 -5.67
C LEU A 61 -12.47 7.70 -5.98
N GLN A 62 -12.91 8.48 -4.98
CA GLN A 62 -14.01 9.42 -5.10
C GLN A 62 -13.49 10.83 -5.43
N TYR A 63 -14.21 11.50 -6.33
CA TYR A 63 -14.08 12.93 -6.52
C TYR A 63 -15.49 13.55 -6.57
N ASN A 64 -15.77 14.58 -5.78
CA ASN A 64 -17.09 15.17 -5.60
C ASN A 64 -18.19 14.15 -5.29
N ASN A 65 -17.88 13.17 -4.42
CA ASN A 65 -18.76 12.05 -4.03
C ASN A 65 -19.19 11.13 -5.20
N LYS A 66 -18.39 11.05 -6.24
CA LYS A 66 -18.62 10.21 -7.40
C LYS A 66 -17.44 9.27 -7.60
N PRO A 67 -17.66 7.97 -7.88
CA PRO A 67 -16.59 7.03 -8.16
C PRO A 67 -16.05 7.20 -9.58
N TYR A 68 -14.73 7.38 -9.72
CA TYR A 68 -14.03 7.46 -11.00
C TYR A 68 -13.23 6.21 -11.34
N ALA A 69 -13.12 5.29 -10.40
CA ALA A 69 -12.51 3.98 -10.57
C ALA A 69 -13.14 2.99 -9.58
N LEU A 70 -12.95 1.69 -9.82
CA LEU A 70 -13.26 0.63 -8.87
C LEU A 70 -11.96 0.00 -8.35
N PRO A 71 -11.85 -0.25 -7.02
CA PRO A 71 -10.61 -0.75 -6.44
C PRO A 71 -10.37 -2.22 -6.80
N ILE A 72 -9.14 -2.55 -7.16
CA ILE A 72 -8.66 -3.93 -7.38
C ILE A 72 -8.21 -4.51 -6.05
N ASP A 73 -7.28 -3.83 -5.41
CA ASP A 73 -6.60 -4.26 -4.20
C ASP A 73 -6.66 -3.21 -3.10
N SER A 74 -6.17 -3.60 -1.94
CA SER A 74 -6.09 -2.78 -0.74
C SER A 74 -4.70 -2.95 -0.14
N GLY A 75 -4.20 -1.94 0.52
CA GLY A 75 -2.88 -1.93 1.13
C GLY A 75 -2.90 -1.57 2.62
N PRO A 76 -3.72 -2.21 3.49
CA PRO A 76 -3.57 -1.94 4.91
C PRO A 76 -2.15 -2.27 5.33
N GLU A 77 -1.49 -1.32 6.02
CA GLU A 77 -0.12 -1.53 6.46
C GLU A 77 -0.03 -2.66 7.47
N MET A 78 1.00 -3.49 7.29
CA MET A 78 1.37 -4.58 8.17
C MET A 78 2.85 -4.48 8.52
N PHE A 79 3.27 -5.15 9.58
CA PHE A 79 4.66 -5.30 9.96
C PHE A 79 5.20 -6.62 9.44
N PHE A 80 6.08 -6.55 8.44
CA PHE A 80 6.81 -7.69 7.90
C PHE A 80 8.21 -7.71 8.50
N TYR A 81 8.67 -8.85 9.03
CA TYR A 81 10.01 -8.97 9.61
C TYR A 81 10.70 -10.28 9.25
N ASN A 82 12.00 -10.22 9.06
CA ASN A 82 12.86 -11.37 8.84
C ASN A 82 13.22 -12.00 10.18
N LYS A 83 12.57 -13.13 10.50
CA LYS A 83 12.75 -13.84 11.77
C LYS A 83 14.21 -14.23 12.04
N ALA A 84 14.95 -14.64 11.02
CA ALA A 84 16.35 -15.04 11.21
C ALA A 84 17.23 -13.85 11.65
N VAL A 85 16.99 -12.66 11.10
CA VAL A 85 17.68 -11.43 11.52
C VAL A 85 17.26 -11.02 12.94
N PHE A 86 15.97 -11.12 13.25
CA PHE A 86 15.43 -10.81 14.58
C PHE A 86 15.95 -11.76 15.64
N ASP A 87 15.96 -13.08 15.37
CA ASP A 87 16.50 -14.10 16.26
C ASP A 87 17.99 -13.84 16.56
N LYS A 88 18.78 -13.50 15.53
CA LYS A 88 20.20 -13.13 15.68
C LYS A 88 20.41 -11.94 16.61
N ALA A 89 19.47 -11.00 16.60
CA ALA A 89 19.49 -9.82 17.47
C ALA A 89 18.88 -10.07 18.87
N GLY A 90 18.36 -11.26 19.13
CA GLY A 90 17.65 -11.60 20.36
C GLY A 90 16.34 -10.82 20.51
N VAL A 91 15.64 -10.59 19.41
CA VAL A 91 14.36 -9.85 19.36
C VAL A 91 13.26 -10.82 18.91
N ASP A 92 12.17 -10.84 19.67
CA ASP A 92 10.93 -11.48 19.23
C ASP A 92 10.07 -10.46 18.48
N GLY A 93 9.89 -10.64 17.16
CA GLY A 93 9.13 -9.74 16.32
C GLY A 93 7.64 -9.66 16.70
N GLU A 94 7.07 -10.74 17.23
CA GLU A 94 5.68 -10.76 17.70
C GLU A 94 5.47 -9.94 18.98
N SER A 95 6.53 -9.68 19.74
CA SER A 95 6.48 -8.84 20.96
C SER A 95 6.43 -7.35 20.67
N ILE A 96 6.71 -6.93 19.43
CA ILE A 96 6.68 -5.52 19.03
C ILE A 96 5.21 -5.08 18.87
N LYS A 97 4.73 -4.29 19.84
CA LYS A 97 3.35 -3.77 19.84
C LYS A 97 3.29 -2.27 19.62
N THR A 98 4.35 -1.56 19.95
CA THR A 98 4.42 -0.10 19.85
C THR A 98 5.63 0.35 19.03
N TRP A 99 5.57 1.60 18.55
CA TRP A 99 6.73 2.22 17.90
C TRP A 99 7.92 2.39 18.83
N ASN A 100 7.70 2.41 20.15
CA ASN A 100 8.78 2.37 21.12
C ASN A 100 9.45 0.98 21.17
N ASP A 101 8.68 -0.10 21.13
CA ASP A 101 9.24 -1.47 21.05
C ASP A 101 10.03 -1.64 19.73
N TYR A 102 9.51 -1.11 18.63
CA TYR A 102 10.18 -1.09 17.33
C TYR A 102 11.54 -0.36 17.40
N TYR A 103 11.59 0.80 18.06
CA TYR A 103 12.83 1.54 18.27
C TYR A 103 13.84 0.76 19.11
N GLU A 104 13.42 0.12 20.21
CA GLU A 104 14.31 -0.70 21.02
C GLU A 104 14.80 -1.95 20.25
N ALA A 105 13.96 -2.54 19.41
CA ALA A 105 14.35 -3.62 18.50
C ALA A 105 15.38 -3.13 17.47
N ALA A 106 15.18 -1.94 16.91
CA ALA A 106 16.08 -1.35 15.91
C ALA A 106 17.52 -1.21 16.46
N LYS A 107 17.69 -0.81 17.69
CA LYS A 107 19.03 -0.73 18.33
C LYS A 107 19.70 -2.09 18.43
N LYS A 108 18.96 -3.13 18.82
CA LYS A 108 19.49 -4.50 18.91
C LYS A 108 19.85 -5.06 17.53
N ILE A 109 19.00 -4.83 16.55
CA ILE A 109 19.22 -5.26 15.16
C ILE A 109 20.45 -4.55 14.58
N ARG A 110 20.57 -3.24 14.80
CA ARG A 110 21.72 -2.46 14.33
C ARG A 110 23.04 -2.95 14.91
N ALA A 111 23.06 -3.39 16.16
CA ALA A 111 24.22 -3.98 16.81
C ALA A 111 24.69 -5.29 16.15
N THR A 112 23.85 -5.98 15.37
CA THR A 112 24.22 -7.18 14.59
C THR A 112 24.72 -6.88 13.18
N GLY A 113 24.68 -5.60 12.76
CA GLY A 113 25.11 -5.13 11.45
C GLY A 113 23.96 -4.86 10.46
N SER A 114 22.72 -5.26 10.76
CA SER A 114 21.53 -5.01 9.94
C SER A 114 20.86 -3.69 10.30
N TYR A 115 20.03 -3.16 9.42
CA TYR A 115 19.12 -2.05 9.66
C TYR A 115 17.71 -2.57 9.92
N ILE A 116 16.94 -1.86 10.75
CA ILE A 116 15.54 -2.26 10.99
C ILE A 116 14.69 -2.12 9.71
N THR A 117 14.93 -1.07 8.92
CA THR A 117 14.30 -0.81 7.62
C THR A 117 15.13 0.21 6.85
N ASN A 118 14.68 0.61 5.65
CA ASN A 118 15.26 1.72 4.89
C ASN A 118 14.34 2.94 4.89
N LEU A 119 14.91 4.14 4.79
CA LEU A 119 14.22 5.43 4.69
C LEU A 119 15.06 6.39 3.83
N ALA A 120 15.12 6.16 2.53
CA ALA A 120 15.99 6.92 1.62
C ALA A 120 15.48 8.33 1.30
N GLY A 121 14.22 8.64 1.57
CA GLY A 121 13.61 9.96 1.31
C GLY A 121 13.46 10.26 -0.17
N THR A 122 13.20 9.25 -0.99
CA THR A 122 12.99 9.39 -2.43
C THR A 122 11.50 9.56 -2.78
N SER A 123 11.21 9.86 -4.04
CA SER A 123 9.82 9.92 -4.53
C SER A 123 9.08 8.58 -4.39
N ASN A 124 9.79 7.46 -4.27
CA ASN A 124 9.19 6.14 -4.06
C ASN A 124 8.67 5.95 -2.63
N ASP A 125 9.06 6.81 -1.70
CA ASP A 125 8.71 6.69 -0.28
C ASP A 125 7.45 7.49 0.08
N TYR A 126 6.84 8.22 -0.87
CA TYR A 126 5.72 9.11 -0.56
C TYR A 126 4.47 8.38 -0.07
N GLN A 127 4.17 7.20 -0.61
CA GLN A 127 2.99 6.42 -0.21
C GLN A 127 3.17 5.83 1.20
N PRO A 128 4.25 5.08 1.51
CA PRO A 128 4.53 4.64 2.87
C PRO A 128 4.58 5.83 3.86
N PHE A 129 5.25 6.92 3.49
CA PHE A 129 5.27 8.13 4.32
C PHE A 129 3.86 8.64 4.63
N THR A 130 3.00 8.71 3.63
CA THR A 130 1.63 9.22 3.79
C THR A 130 0.81 8.29 4.69
N ALA A 131 0.90 6.98 4.52
CA ALA A 131 0.24 5.99 5.36
C ALA A 131 0.73 6.08 6.81
N GLN A 132 2.04 6.18 7.03
CA GLN A 132 2.66 6.28 8.34
C GLN A 132 2.24 7.55 9.10
N ILE A 133 2.15 8.71 8.45
CA ILE A 133 1.67 9.93 9.12
C ILE A 133 0.19 9.85 9.46
N TRP A 134 -0.65 9.20 8.63
CA TRP A 134 -2.05 8.97 8.95
C TRP A 134 -2.21 8.01 10.14
N GLN A 135 -1.42 6.94 10.19
CA GLN A 135 -1.38 6.03 11.33
C GLN A 135 -0.96 6.75 12.62
N ALA A 136 -0.07 7.76 12.52
CA ALA A 136 0.31 8.62 13.63
C ALA A 136 -0.78 9.63 14.03
N GLY A 137 -1.91 9.65 13.33
CA GLY A 137 -3.05 10.54 13.58
C GLY A 137 -2.93 11.91 12.89
N ALA A 138 -2.00 12.08 11.94
CA ALA A 138 -1.82 13.33 11.24
C ALA A 138 -3.00 13.63 10.30
N GLN A 139 -3.36 14.91 10.23
CA GLN A 139 -4.26 15.49 9.25
C GLN A 139 -3.65 16.79 8.70
N PRO A 140 -2.49 16.69 8.00
CA PRO A 140 -1.70 17.88 7.65
C PRO A 140 -2.31 18.75 6.56
N TRP A 141 -3.38 18.28 5.91
CA TRP A 141 -4.17 19.05 4.96
C TRP A 141 -5.65 18.80 5.14
N LYS A 142 -6.44 19.81 4.83
CA LYS A 142 -7.90 19.76 4.80
C LYS A 142 -8.39 20.39 3.51
N VAL A 143 -9.31 19.69 2.83
CA VAL A 143 -10.01 20.21 1.66
C VAL A 143 -11.44 20.59 2.07
N ASP A 144 -11.87 21.83 1.77
CA ASP A 144 -13.20 22.33 2.04
C ASP A 144 -13.68 23.09 0.77
N GLY A 145 -14.39 22.38 -0.11
CA GLY A 145 -14.72 22.86 -1.44
C GLY A 145 -13.46 23.14 -2.26
N GLU A 146 -13.27 24.39 -2.68
CA GLU A 146 -12.07 24.85 -3.41
C GLU A 146 -10.93 25.30 -2.47
N ASN A 147 -11.16 25.32 -1.17
CA ASN A 147 -10.17 25.76 -0.20
C ASN A 147 -9.32 24.59 0.30
N ILE A 148 -8.01 24.72 0.19
CA ILE A 148 -7.05 23.76 0.75
C ILE A 148 -6.29 24.45 1.88
N THR A 149 -6.39 23.89 3.08
CA THR A 149 -5.58 24.30 4.23
C THR A 149 -4.45 23.30 4.43
N ILE A 150 -3.22 23.77 4.51
CA ILE A 150 -2.03 22.94 4.75
C ILE A 150 -1.45 23.30 6.12
N ASN A 151 -1.25 22.32 6.99
CA ASN A 151 -0.76 22.47 8.36
C ASN A 151 0.36 21.47 8.71
N MET A 152 1.26 21.20 7.78
CA MET A 152 2.29 20.17 7.95
C MET A 152 3.22 20.40 9.14
N THR A 153 3.52 21.68 9.45
CA THR A 153 4.51 22.02 10.50
C THR A 153 3.96 22.10 11.92
N LYS A 154 2.62 22.09 12.10
CA LYS A 154 1.97 22.23 13.41
C LYS A 154 1.06 21.06 13.76
N ASP A 155 0.85 20.15 12.82
CA ASP A 155 0.06 18.94 13.04
C ASP A 155 0.80 18.01 14.00
N GLU A 156 0.13 17.60 15.08
CA GLU A 156 0.75 16.81 16.17
C GLU A 156 1.15 15.39 15.70
N GLY A 157 0.33 14.76 14.86
CA GLY A 157 0.63 13.44 14.29
C GLY A 157 1.84 13.50 13.37
N MET A 158 1.93 14.54 12.53
CA MET A 158 3.08 14.80 11.67
C MET A 158 4.35 15.02 12.49
N GLN A 159 4.30 15.86 13.54
CA GLN A 159 5.43 16.12 14.42
C GLN A 159 5.90 14.84 15.13
N ARG A 160 4.96 14.04 15.64
CA ARG A 160 5.25 12.74 16.27
C ARG A 160 6.03 11.82 15.32
N TYR A 161 5.54 11.66 14.10
CA TYR A 161 6.18 10.81 13.11
C TYR A 161 7.56 11.31 12.71
N ILE A 162 7.69 12.60 12.37
CA ILE A 162 8.96 13.19 11.93
C ILE A 162 10.02 13.10 13.04
N GLN A 163 9.67 13.35 14.30
CA GLN A 163 10.60 13.23 15.42
C GLN A 163 11.07 11.78 15.61
N PHE A 164 10.18 10.82 15.45
CA PHE A 164 10.51 9.40 15.52
C PHE A 164 11.47 8.99 14.39
N VAL A 165 11.15 9.34 13.14
CA VAL A 165 12.00 9.05 11.98
C VAL A 165 13.37 9.72 12.11
N GLN A 166 13.41 11.00 12.52
CA GLN A 166 14.65 11.71 12.72
C GLN A 166 15.54 11.00 13.76
N LYS A 167 14.95 10.50 14.85
CA LYS A 167 15.67 9.73 15.88
C LYS A 167 16.25 8.44 15.30
N LEU A 168 15.52 7.71 14.47
CA LEU A 168 16.04 6.50 13.81
C LEU A 168 17.23 6.79 12.90
N ILE A 169 17.17 7.91 12.17
CA ILE A 169 18.24 8.36 11.26
C ILE A 169 19.46 8.82 12.05
N ASP A 170 19.30 9.66 13.06
CA ASP A 170 20.38 10.24 13.87
C ASP A 170 21.18 9.15 14.60
N GLU A 171 20.52 8.05 14.96
CA GLU A 171 21.15 6.91 15.65
C GLU A 171 21.61 5.81 14.67
N ASP A 172 21.58 6.04 13.35
CA ASP A 172 22.00 5.08 12.31
C ASP A 172 21.25 3.73 12.40
N LEU A 173 19.96 3.76 12.73
CA LEU A 173 19.12 2.56 12.91
C LEU A 173 18.41 2.14 11.62
N VAL A 174 18.37 3.01 10.63
CA VAL A 174 17.74 2.81 9.31
C VAL A 174 18.74 3.07 8.20
N ASP A 175 18.61 2.35 7.08
CA ASP A 175 19.36 2.69 5.88
C ASP A 175 18.71 3.90 5.18
N ALA A 176 19.38 5.04 5.26
CA ALA A 176 18.93 6.29 4.64
C ALA A 176 19.42 6.47 3.20
N LYS A 177 19.88 5.41 2.51
CA LYS A 177 20.51 5.50 1.19
C LYS A 177 19.81 4.69 0.12
N THR A 178 19.35 3.49 0.47
CA THR A 178 18.79 2.54 -0.49
C THR A 178 17.32 2.87 -0.78
N PRO A 179 16.98 3.30 -2.01
CA PRO A 179 15.59 3.59 -2.38
C PRO A 179 14.74 2.32 -2.47
N ASN A 180 13.50 2.40 -2.03
CA ASN A 180 12.50 1.36 -2.25
C ASN A 180 12.40 1.00 -3.75
N TRP A 181 12.19 -0.30 -4.02
CA TRP A 181 12.01 -0.84 -5.39
C TRP A 181 13.25 -0.81 -6.28
N SER A 182 14.43 -0.52 -5.73
CA SER A 182 15.70 -0.67 -6.43
C SER A 182 16.22 -2.11 -6.39
N ASP A 183 17.14 -2.46 -7.28
CA ASP A 183 17.82 -3.75 -7.23
C ASP A 183 18.62 -3.91 -5.92
N ASP A 184 19.19 -2.82 -5.41
CA ASP A 184 19.88 -2.79 -4.14
C ASP A 184 18.94 -3.10 -2.97
N TRP A 185 17.75 -2.54 -2.97
CA TRP A 185 16.73 -2.82 -1.96
C TRP A 185 16.32 -4.30 -1.94
N ASN A 186 16.08 -4.90 -3.12
CA ASN A 186 15.79 -6.33 -3.22
C ASN A 186 16.96 -7.18 -2.70
N ARG A 187 18.21 -6.83 -3.04
CA ARG A 187 19.39 -7.50 -2.53
C ARG A 187 19.47 -7.42 -0.99
N GLU A 188 19.24 -6.25 -0.42
CA GLU A 188 19.31 -6.02 1.02
C GLU A 188 18.20 -6.72 1.81
N LEU A 189 17.02 -6.88 1.22
CA LEU A 189 15.98 -7.74 1.76
C LEU A 189 16.37 -9.22 1.68
N ASN A 190 17.06 -9.62 0.57
CA ASN A 190 17.45 -11.00 0.33
C ASN A 190 18.68 -11.45 1.15
N ASP A 191 19.56 -10.56 1.54
CA ASP A 191 20.75 -10.88 2.35
C ASP A 191 20.59 -10.57 3.86
N GLY A 192 19.43 -10.01 4.26
CA GLY A 192 19.14 -9.66 5.64
C GLY A 192 19.77 -8.36 6.14
N THR A 193 20.29 -7.53 5.24
CA THR A 193 20.74 -6.16 5.58
C THR A 193 19.57 -5.33 6.08
N LEU A 194 18.39 -5.45 5.44
CA LEU A 194 17.12 -4.90 5.90
C LEU A 194 16.33 -5.97 6.64
N ALA A 195 15.98 -5.70 7.89
CA ALA A 195 15.38 -6.66 8.79
C ALA A 195 13.84 -6.67 8.76
N SER A 196 13.21 -5.56 8.39
CA SER A 196 11.75 -5.46 8.39
C SER A 196 11.24 -4.38 7.44
N LEU A 197 9.94 -4.45 7.20
CA LEU A 197 9.17 -3.46 6.44
C LEU A 197 7.86 -3.16 7.17
N THR A 198 7.44 -1.92 7.16
CA THR A 198 6.07 -1.49 7.47
C THR A 198 5.47 -1.01 6.16
N ILE A 199 4.63 -1.82 5.54
CA ILE A 199 4.19 -1.66 4.15
C ILE A 199 2.84 -2.35 3.94
N GLY A 200 2.18 -2.08 2.82
CA GLY A 200 0.88 -2.64 2.52
C GLY A 200 0.83 -4.18 2.43
N ALA A 201 -0.32 -4.76 2.77
CA ALA A 201 -0.56 -6.21 2.81
C ALA A 201 -0.40 -6.92 1.44
N TRP A 202 -0.21 -6.18 0.36
CA TRP A 202 0.14 -6.69 -0.98
C TRP A 202 1.62 -7.09 -1.11
N MET A 203 2.47 -6.84 -0.09
CA MET A 203 3.92 -7.10 -0.13
C MET A 203 4.34 -8.57 -0.28
N PRO A 204 3.60 -9.60 0.16
CA PRO A 204 4.03 -11.00 0.09
C PRO A 204 4.54 -11.45 -1.27
N ILE A 205 3.83 -11.14 -2.35
CA ILE A 205 4.24 -11.54 -3.71
C ILE A 205 5.55 -10.85 -4.14
N ASN A 206 5.80 -9.62 -3.67
CA ASN A 206 7.02 -8.88 -3.94
C ASN A 206 8.22 -9.44 -3.16
N LEU A 207 8.02 -9.86 -1.91
CA LEU A 207 9.06 -10.55 -1.13
C LEU A 207 9.44 -11.89 -1.76
N MET A 208 8.46 -12.67 -2.21
CA MET A 208 8.73 -13.95 -2.88
C MET A 208 9.57 -13.79 -4.15
N THR A 209 9.45 -12.67 -4.85
CA THR A 209 10.20 -12.37 -6.08
C THR A 209 11.52 -11.65 -5.80
N GLY A 210 11.51 -10.67 -4.89
CA GLY A 210 12.67 -9.81 -4.60
C GLY A 210 13.67 -10.40 -3.61
N ALA A 211 13.20 -11.29 -2.73
CA ALA A 211 14.03 -11.93 -1.70
C ALA A 211 13.82 -13.45 -1.63
N PRO A 212 13.99 -14.19 -2.75
CA PRO A 212 13.67 -15.61 -2.84
C PRO A 212 14.50 -16.49 -1.88
N ASP A 213 15.72 -16.11 -1.55
CA ASP A 213 16.61 -16.88 -0.66
C ASP A 213 16.18 -16.79 0.82
N GLN A 214 15.21 -15.90 1.13
CA GLN A 214 14.66 -15.74 2.46
C GLN A 214 13.36 -16.53 2.69
N ALA A 215 13.04 -17.48 1.81
CA ALA A 215 11.91 -18.38 2.02
C ALA A 215 12.00 -19.05 3.40
N GLY A 216 10.89 -19.05 4.15
CA GLY A 216 10.80 -19.57 5.52
C GLY A 216 11.22 -18.58 6.61
N ASN A 217 11.85 -17.44 6.26
CA ASN A 217 12.37 -16.47 7.23
C ASN A 217 11.46 -15.28 7.50
N TRP A 218 10.58 -14.92 6.56
CA TRP A 218 9.68 -13.78 6.76
C TRP A 218 8.47 -14.14 7.63
N ARG A 219 7.99 -13.16 8.39
CA ARG A 219 6.78 -13.24 9.22
C ARG A 219 5.98 -11.96 9.07
N VAL A 220 4.71 -12.03 9.39
CA VAL A 220 3.78 -10.89 9.40
C VAL A 220 3.21 -10.73 10.79
N ALA A 221 3.20 -9.51 11.28
CA ALA A 221 2.56 -9.12 12.53
C ALA A 221 1.72 -7.85 12.34
N GLN A 222 0.95 -7.51 13.36
CA GLN A 222 0.24 -6.23 13.38
C GLN A 222 1.22 -5.07 13.36
N LEU A 223 0.85 -3.99 12.66
CA LEU A 223 1.62 -2.75 12.62
C LEU A 223 1.85 -2.21 14.05
N PRO A 224 3.08 -1.81 14.42
CA PRO A 224 3.33 -1.17 15.72
C PRO A 224 2.44 0.06 15.92
N GLN A 225 1.98 0.27 17.15
CA GLN A 225 1.03 1.33 17.48
C GLN A 225 1.73 2.49 18.21
N TRP A 226 1.21 3.70 18.04
CA TRP A 226 1.69 4.88 18.78
C TRP A 226 1.24 4.87 20.24
N GLU A 227 0.16 4.17 20.54
CA GLU A 227 -0.39 4.02 21.87
C GLU A 227 -0.73 2.55 22.11
N GLU A 228 -0.39 2.04 23.30
CA GLU A 228 -0.68 0.66 23.69
C GLU A 228 -2.18 0.36 23.63
N GLY A 229 -2.54 -0.82 23.12
CA GLY A 229 -3.93 -1.28 23.02
C GLY A 229 -4.74 -0.65 21.88
N LYS A 230 -4.11 0.14 20.99
CA LYS A 230 -4.73 0.59 19.75
C LYS A 230 -4.53 -0.43 18.64
N GLU A 231 -5.41 -0.39 17.65
CA GLU A 231 -5.36 -1.21 16.44
C GLU A 231 -5.65 -0.31 15.22
N VAL A 232 -4.77 0.64 14.98
CA VAL A 232 -4.87 1.60 13.88
C VAL A 232 -3.91 1.20 12.77
N SER A 233 -4.42 1.08 11.56
CA SER A 233 -3.64 0.94 10.33
C SER A 233 -3.99 2.06 9.37
N ALA A 234 -3.23 2.19 8.30
CA ALA A 234 -3.52 3.08 7.19
C ALA A 234 -3.30 2.36 5.86
N GLU A 235 -3.85 2.90 4.80
CA GLU A 235 -3.71 2.36 3.45
C GLU A 235 -2.42 2.86 2.81
N ASP A 236 -1.49 1.94 2.57
CA ASP A 236 -0.28 2.15 1.79
C ASP A 236 -0.47 1.60 0.37
N GLY A 237 -0.73 2.49 -0.56
CA GLY A 237 -0.99 2.14 -1.95
C GLY A 237 -2.42 1.64 -2.17
N GLY A 238 -2.53 0.74 -3.12
CA GLY A 238 -3.76 0.25 -3.71
C GLY A 238 -3.84 0.63 -5.18
N SER A 239 -4.52 -0.21 -5.96
CA SER A 239 -4.72 -0.03 -7.39
C SER A 239 -6.19 -0.09 -7.76
N ALA A 240 -6.54 0.61 -8.82
CA ALA A 240 -7.92 0.68 -9.31
C ALA A 240 -7.99 0.59 -10.84
N LEU A 241 -9.13 0.17 -11.35
CA LEU A 241 -9.46 0.24 -12.77
C LEU A 241 -10.43 1.39 -13.04
N ALA A 242 -10.08 2.20 -14.02
CA ALA A 242 -10.86 3.34 -14.46
C ALA A 242 -11.19 3.25 -15.97
N VAL A 243 -12.28 3.89 -16.37
CA VAL A 243 -12.62 4.11 -17.80
C VAL A 243 -12.17 5.50 -18.18
N THR A 244 -11.42 5.63 -19.29
CA THR A 244 -10.96 6.93 -19.75
C THR A 244 -12.05 7.70 -20.48
N SER A 245 -12.05 9.02 -20.37
CA SER A 245 -13.04 9.87 -21.06
C SER A 245 -12.93 9.79 -22.61
N GLN A 246 -11.78 9.39 -23.13
CA GLN A 246 -11.55 9.21 -24.57
C GLN A 246 -12.16 7.92 -25.13
N SER A 247 -12.58 6.96 -24.26
CA SER A 247 -13.20 5.72 -24.69
C SER A 247 -14.46 5.99 -25.53
N LYS A 248 -14.55 5.31 -26.66
CA LYS A 248 -15.75 5.28 -27.51
C LYS A 248 -16.70 4.14 -27.12
N ASN A 249 -16.26 3.27 -26.18
CA ASN A 249 -16.96 2.07 -25.75
C ASN A 249 -17.16 2.05 -24.22
N GLN A 250 -17.47 3.19 -23.61
CA GLN A 250 -17.48 3.37 -22.16
C GLN A 250 -18.32 2.33 -21.41
N ALA A 251 -19.50 1.97 -21.93
CA ALA A 251 -20.34 0.95 -21.31
C ALA A 251 -19.71 -0.46 -21.34
N ALA A 252 -19.00 -0.81 -22.41
CA ALA A 252 -18.28 -2.08 -22.48
C ALA A 252 -17.02 -2.07 -21.61
N ALA A 253 -16.32 -0.95 -21.58
CA ALA A 253 -15.17 -0.72 -20.72
C ALA A 253 -15.56 -0.84 -19.23
N TYR A 254 -16.68 -0.22 -18.83
CA TYR A 254 -17.20 -0.35 -17.47
C TYR A 254 -17.53 -1.81 -17.09
N LYS A 255 -18.14 -2.59 -17.99
CA LYS A 255 -18.40 -4.01 -17.74
C LYS A 255 -17.12 -4.81 -17.48
N LEU A 256 -16.02 -4.48 -18.17
CA LEU A 256 -14.72 -5.08 -17.90
C LEU A 256 -14.21 -4.67 -16.52
N VAL A 257 -14.29 -3.38 -16.19
CA VAL A 257 -13.90 -2.87 -14.87
C VAL A 257 -14.69 -3.58 -13.76
N GLU A 258 -16.02 -3.64 -13.88
CA GLU A 258 -16.89 -4.31 -12.92
C GLU A 258 -16.57 -5.82 -12.82
N TYR A 259 -16.38 -6.52 -13.92
CA TYR A 259 -16.01 -7.93 -13.93
C TYR A 259 -14.69 -8.18 -13.18
N MET A 260 -13.68 -7.35 -13.43
CA MET A 260 -12.34 -7.50 -12.84
C MET A 260 -12.29 -7.14 -11.36
N THR A 261 -13.16 -6.23 -10.88
CA THR A 261 -13.08 -5.70 -9.51
C THR A 261 -14.20 -6.19 -8.58
N HIS A 262 -15.35 -6.58 -9.14
CA HIS A 262 -16.53 -6.99 -8.38
C HIS A 262 -17.07 -8.36 -8.80
N GLY A 263 -16.78 -8.81 -10.05
CA GLY A 263 -17.17 -10.08 -10.60
C GLY A 263 -16.20 -11.23 -10.31
N GLU A 264 -16.20 -12.25 -11.18
CA GLU A 264 -15.33 -13.44 -11.07
C GLU A 264 -13.85 -13.09 -11.27
N GLY A 265 -13.54 -12.02 -12.02
CA GLY A 265 -12.18 -11.53 -12.20
C GLY A 265 -11.53 -11.12 -10.88
N ALA A 266 -12.29 -10.55 -9.95
CA ALA A 266 -11.78 -10.19 -8.63
C ALA A 266 -11.28 -11.41 -7.82
N GLN A 267 -11.98 -12.55 -7.92
CA GLN A 267 -11.52 -13.79 -7.29
C GLN A 267 -10.22 -14.29 -7.94
N THR A 268 -10.12 -14.26 -9.27
CA THR A 268 -8.90 -14.64 -10.00
C THR A 268 -7.71 -13.77 -9.57
N MET A 269 -7.92 -12.47 -9.38
CA MET A 269 -6.88 -11.55 -8.89
C MET A 269 -6.42 -11.95 -7.47
N ALA A 270 -7.35 -12.22 -6.56
CA ALA A 270 -7.04 -12.67 -5.21
C ALA A 270 -6.28 -14.00 -5.21
N ASP A 271 -6.68 -14.97 -6.03
CA ASP A 271 -6.03 -16.28 -6.16
C ASP A 271 -4.59 -16.15 -6.71
N THR A 272 -4.24 -15.05 -7.34
CA THR A 272 -2.88 -14.77 -7.83
C THR A 272 -2.03 -13.95 -6.84
N GLY A 273 -2.54 -13.68 -5.63
CA GLY A 273 -1.80 -13.05 -4.54
C GLY A 273 -2.07 -11.55 -4.36
N THR A 274 -3.06 -10.99 -5.05
CA THR A 274 -3.52 -9.63 -4.81
C THR A 274 -4.31 -9.57 -3.50
N PHE A 275 -4.01 -8.61 -2.62
CA PHE A 275 -4.79 -8.44 -1.39
C PHE A 275 -6.11 -7.72 -1.73
N PRO A 276 -7.27 -8.42 -1.65
CA PRO A 276 -8.50 -7.91 -2.24
C PRO A 276 -9.10 -6.74 -1.45
N SER A 277 -9.75 -5.81 -2.16
CA SER A 277 -10.57 -4.75 -1.57
C SER A 277 -12.04 -5.14 -1.39
N LEU A 278 -12.49 -6.18 -2.10
CA LEU A 278 -13.87 -6.66 -2.07
C LEU A 278 -14.16 -7.46 -0.80
N LYS A 279 -15.06 -6.98 0.05
CA LYS A 279 -15.39 -7.58 1.36
C LYS A 279 -15.82 -9.05 1.28
N LYS A 280 -16.55 -9.41 0.23
CA LYS A 280 -17.00 -10.80 0.01
C LYS A 280 -15.81 -11.75 -0.15
N ILE A 281 -14.72 -11.32 -0.82
CA ILE A 281 -13.51 -12.14 -0.98
C ILE A 281 -12.70 -12.14 0.31
N LEU A 282 -12.48 -10.98 0.93
CA LEU A 282 -11.78 -10.87 2.23
C LEU A 282 -12.35 -11.79 3.32
N ARG A 283 -13.65 -12.12 3.23
CA ARG A 283 -14.37 -12.98 4.19
C ARG A 283 -14.59 -14.39 3.68
N SER A 284 -14.10 -14.73 2.51
CA SER A 284 -14.31 -16.07 1.92
C SER A 284 -13.30 -17.07 2.47
N ASP A 285 -13.73 -18.33 2.58
CA ASP A 285 -12.85 -19.43 2.96
C ASP A 285 -11.69 -19.58 1.95
N SER A 286 -11.93 -19.29 0.66
CA SER A 286 -10.88 -19.34 -0.36
C SER A 286 -9.72 -18.37 -0.10
N PHE A 287 -9.98 -17.23 0.55
CA PHE A 287 -8.95 -16.25 0.92
C PHE A 287 -8.36 -16.49 2.31
N THR A 288 -9.17 -16.97 3.26
CA THR A 288 -8.75 -17.12 4.66
C THR A 288 -8.23 -18.52 5.00
N ASP A 289 -8.56 -19.55 4.21
CA ASP A 289 -8.08 -20.92 4.43
C ASP A 289 -6.60 -21.03 4.00
N PRO A 290 -5.67 -21.32 4.95
CA PRO A 290 -4.25 -21.44 4.65
C PRO A 290 -3.91 -22.64 3.76
N THR A 291 -4.84 -23.59 3.56
CA THR A 291 -4.62 -24.81 2.78
C THR A 291 -4.92 -24.67 1.29
N THR A 292 -5.51 -23.55 0.85
CA THR A 292 -5.70 -23.29 -0.59
C THR A 292 -4.36 -23.22 -1.31
N GLU A 293 -4.33 -23.57 -2.59
CA GLU A 293 -3.08 -23.60 -3.37
C GLU A 293 -2.38 -22.24 -3.40
N SER A 294 -3.15 -21.16 -3.55
CA SER A 294 -2.63 -19.78 -3.51
C SER A 294 -2.02 -19.44 -2.16
N ASN A 295 -2.79 -19.64 -1.08
CA ASN A 295 -2.33 -19.29 0.28
C ASN A 295 -1.18 -20.18 0.73
N LYS A 296 -1.20 -21.48 0.35
CA LYS A 296 -0.11 -22.40 0.66
C LYS A 296 1.23 -21.93 0.11
N LYS A 297 1.27 -21.46 -1.14
CA LYS A 297 2.49 -20.91 -1.75
C LYS A 297 3.04 -19.71 -0.96
N THR A 298 2.17 -18.83 -0.52
CA THR A 298 2.53 -17.69 0.31
C THR A 298 2.99 -18.13 1.70
N ASN A 299 2.24 -19.03 2.33
CA ASN A 299 2.57 -19.56 3.65
C ASN A 299 3.88 -20.36 3.65
N ASP A 300 4.16 -21.15 2.61
CA ASP A 300 5.42 -21.90 2.45
C ASP A 300 6.63 -20.94 2.37
N TYR A 301 6.43 -19.72 1.80
CA TYR A 301 7.48 -18.70 1.78
C TYR A 301 7.63 -18.02 3.14
N PHE A 302 6.56 -17.77 3.86
CA PHE A 302 6.61 -17.12 5.18
C PHE A 302 6.99 -18.08 6.32
N GLY A 303 6.69 -19.35 6.22
CA GLY A 303 7.05 -20.41 7.20
C GLY A 303 6.08 -20.53 8.36
#